data_270b5c03c65dcb5a10947296352f6401
#
_entry.id   270b5c03c65dcb5a10947296352f6401
#
_cell.length_a   1.000
_cell.length_b   1.000
_cell.length_c   1.000
_cell.angle_alpha   90.00
_cell.angle_beta   90.00
_cell.angle_gamma   90.00
#
_symmetry.space_group_name_H-M   'P 1'
#
loop_
_entity.id
_entity.type
_entity.pdbx_description
1 polymer ?
#
loop_
_entity_poly.entity_id
_entity_poly.type
_entity_poly.pdbx_seq_one_letter_code
_entity_poly.pdbx_strand_id
1 'polypeptide(L)'
;MPPVEQVRPGTWTLAVPFRSGVVDATLVYVLEGTDGVLTVIDPGWSEDGSLDVLSTGLAAMGRSVADVGHVVVTHLHADHLGAASALRRASGAQVAMHGLEVRALRDEAADAEHRDADVATWGLPDALVPGVRAAWGTGRRIGLGATEEPFADVLLGDGDVLPVAGRSVRALWTPGHTAGHLCFVDQDAGLLFTGDHVLPRINPGIGLGGQTASNPLADYLDSLDRLDPYAGLEVCPGHEYRFGDVVPRARALAQHRAERTRHVAAALDAFDAPTLFEVASRVPFSGGIGSMTGFLLASALTQTAFHVDLLGRSDEVRRA
;
A
#
# COMPACT_ATOMS: atom_id res chain seq x y z
N MET A 1 -17.31 -18.49 -1.57
CA MET A 1 -16.84 -17.37 -0.73
C MET A 1 -15.66 -17.87 0.07
N PRO A 2 -14.59 -17.10 0.22
CA PRO A 2 -13.52 -17.47 1.11
C PRO A 2 -14.09 -17.58 2.54
N PRO A 3 -13.69 -18.59 3.30
CA PRO A 3 -14.17 -18.78 4.66
C PRO A 3 -13.68 -17.62 5.54
N VAL A 4 -14.53 -17.16 6.46
CA VAL A 4 -14.09 -16.29 7.56
C VAL A 4 -13.22 -17.16 8.48
N GLU A 5 -12.04 -16.67 8.82
CA GLU A 5 -11.11 -17.37 9.71
C GLU A 5 -10.94 -16.58 11.01
N GLN A 6 -11.07 -17.25 12.15
CA GLN A 6 -10.70 -16.65 13.43
C GLN A 6 -9.19 -16.76 13.64
N VAL A 7 -8.52 -15.61 13.61
CA VAL A 7 -7.05 -15.48 13.77
C VAL A 7 -6.65 -15.63 15.25
N ARG A 8 -7.38 -14.94 16.11
CA ARG A 8 -7.26 -14.95 17.58
C ARG A 8 -8.65 -14.72 18.19
N PRO A 9 -8.86 -14.97 19.47
CA PRO A 9 -10.07 -14.52 20.15
C PRO A 9 -10.30 -13.02 19.90
N GLY A 10 -11.48 -12.66 19.41
CA GLY A 10 -11.83 -11.27 19.05
C GLY A 10 -11.10 -10.71 17.81
N THR A 11 -10.50 -11.57 16.97
CA THR A 11 -9.88 -11.16 15.70
C THR A 11 -10.19 -12.15 14.61
N TRP A 12 -10.70 -11.68 13.49
CA TRP A 12 -11.00 -12.48 12.30
C TRP A 12 -10.39 -11.88 11.04
N THR A 13 -10.25 -12.71 10.02
CA THR A 13 -9.93 -12.28 8.66
C THR A 13 -10.89 -12.88 7.66
N LEU A 14 -11.14 -12.13 6.60
CA LEU A 14 -11.87 -12.58 5.42
C LEU A 14 -11.24 -11.97 4.17
N ALA A 15 -11.30 -12.68 3.05
CA ALA A 15 -10.78 -12.16 1.79
C ALA A 15 -11.90 -11.49 0.99
N VAL A 16 -11.72 -10.21 0.66
CA VAL A 16 -12.60 -9.48 -0.27
C VAL A 16 -11.95 -9.54 -1.65
N PRO A 17 -12.57 -10.26 -2.62
CA PRO A 17 -12.01 -10.42 -3.94
C PRO A 17 -11.96 -9.10 -4.71
N PHE A 18 -10.90 -8.92 -5.50
CA PHE A 18 -10.86 -7.91 -6.56
C PHE A 18 -9.96 -8.38 -7.71
N ARG A 19 -10.08 -7.75 -8.88
CA ARG A 19 -9.38 -8.18 -10.09
C ARG A 19 -8.25 -7.22 -10.46
N SER A 20 -7.04 -7.47 -9.97
CA SER A 20 -5.87 -6.68 -10.36
C SER A 20 -4.95 -7.38 -11.37
N GLY A 21 -5.05 -8.70 -11.49
CA GLY A 21 -4.10 -9.51 -12.26
C GLY A 21 -2.77 -9.78 -11.54
N VAL A 22 -2.55 -9.20 -10.37
CA VAL A 22 -1.34 -9.40 -9.52
C VAL A 22 -1.72 -10.11 -8.21
N VAL A 23 -2.79 -9.66 -7.59
CA VAL A 23 -3.38 -10.23 -6.37
C VAL A 23 -4.88 -10.41 -6.57
N ASP A 24 -5.46 -11.40 -5.90
CA ASP A 24 -6.84 -11.82 -6.15
C ASP A 24 -7.83 -11.29 -5.09
N ALA A 25 -7.33 -10.84 -3.94
CA ALA A 25 -8.17 -10.36 -2.84
C ALA A 25 -7.37 -9.49 -1.86
N THR A 26 -8.10 -8.64 -1.13
CA THR A 26 -7.62 -7.99 0.08
C THR A 26 -7.99 -8.84 1.30
N LEU A 27 -7.06 -9.03 2.22
CA LEU A 27 -7.32 -9.63 3.52
C LEU A 27 -7.83 -8.53 4.47
N VAL A 28 -9.12 -8.54 4.69
CA VAL A 28 -9.80 -7.64 5.63
C VAL A 28 -9.68 -8.24 7.03
N TYR A 29 -9.36 -7.42 8.03
CA TYR A 29 -9.31 -7.86 9.41
C TYR A 29 -10.41 -7.19 10.22
N VAL A 30 -11.06 -7.97 11.10
CA VAL A 30 -12.12 -7.51 12.00
C VAL A 30 -11.67 -7.73 13.43
N LEU A 31 -11.64 -6.66 14.20
CA LEU A 31 -11.28 -6.64 15.62
C LEU A 31 -12.51 -6.33 16.46
N GLU A 32 -12.81 -7.14 17.45
CA GLU A 32 -13.90 -6.94 18.39
C GLU A 32 -13.39 -6.32 19.68
N GLY A 33 -13.99 -5.21 20.08
CA GLY A 33 -13.77 -4.60 21.37
C GLY A 33 -14.56 -5.30 22.48
N THR A 34 -14.17 -5.08 23.74
CA THR A 34 -14.88 -5.61 24.93
C THR A 34 -16.29 -5.04 25.09
N ASP A 35 -16.62 -3.97 24.39
CA ASP A 35 -17.94 -3.35 24.27
C ASP A 35 -18.81 -3.97 23.14
N GLY A 36 -18.24 -4.91 22.40
CA GLY A 36 -18.90 -5.55 21.25
C GLY A 36 -18.87 -4.73 19.96
N VAL A 37 -18.23 -3.55 19.95
CA VAL A 37 -18.06 -2.74 18.74
C VAL A 37 -16.95 -3.35 17.87
N LEU A 38 -17.21 -3.40 16.56
CA LEU A 38 -16.25 -3.91 15.59
C LEU A 38 -15.42 -2.77 14.98
N THR A 39 -14.12 -3.03 14.87
CA THR A 39 -13.19 -2.23 14.07
C THR A 39 -12.75 -3.04 12.86
N VAL A 40 -12.96 -2.50 11.66
CA VAL A 40 -12.55 -3.14 10.38
C VAL A 40 -11.27 -2.48 9.88
N ILE A 41 -10.23 -3.26 9.66
CA ILE A 41 -8.99 -2.81 9.01
C ILE A 41 -9.08 -3.17 7.53
N ASP A 42 -8.90 -2.15 6.66
CA ASP A 42 -8.90 -2.26 5.21
C ASP A 42 -10.15 -2.96 4.65
N PRO A 43 -11.28 -2.27 4.54
CA PRO A 43 -12.57 -2.89 4.18
C PRO A 43 -12.61 -3.47 2.75
N GLY A 44 -11.56 -3.29 1.96
CA GLY A 44 -11.43 -3.86 0.63
C GLY A 44 -11.93 -2.96 -0.49
N TRP A 45 -12.07 -3.56 -1.67
CA TRP A 45 -12.45 -2.90 -2.92
C TRP A 45 -13.92 -2.43 -2.92
N SER A 46 -14.24 -1.43 -3.76
CA SER A 46 -15.57 -0.79 -3.84
C SER A 46 -16.33 -1.15 -5.14
N GLU A 47 -16.30 -2.40 -5.57
CA GLU A 47 -17.16 -2.85 -6.66
C GLU A 47 -18.54 -3.28 -6.15
N ASP A 48 -19.51 -3.39 -7.07
CA ASP A 48 -20.83 -3.95 -6.77
C ASP A 48 -20.69 -5.34 -6.12
N GLY A 49 -21.22 -5.48 -4.90
CA GLY A 49 -21.15 -6.71 -4.12
C GLY A 49 -20.03 -6.81 -3.08
N SER A 50 -19.08 -5.88 -3.01
CA SER A 50 -18.02 -5.91 -1.98
C SER A 50 -18.59 -5.77 -0.57
N LEU A 51 -19.59 -4.90 -0.38
CA LEU A 51 -20.31 -4.78 0.90
C LEU A 51 -21.08 -6.05 1.24
N ASP A 52 -21.58 -6.78 0.24
CA ASP A 52 -22.29 -8.06 0.44
C ASP A 52 -21.31 -9.15 0.92
N VAL A 53 -20.07 -9.14 0.42
CA VAL A 53 -19.00 -10.05 0.90
C VAL A 53 -18.69 -9.76 2.36
N LEU A 54 -18.49 -8.50 2.72
CA LEU A 54 -18.27 -8.07 4.11
C LEU A 54 -19.46 -8.43 5.00
N SER A 55 -20.67 -8.08 4.59
CA SER A 55 -21.91 -8.38 5.32
C SER A 55 -22.08 -9.87 5.57
N THR A 56 -21.82 -10.69 4.55
CA THR A 56 -21.90 -12.16 4.68
C THR A 56 -20.81 -12.71 5.60
N GLY A 57 -19.61 -12.15 5.53
CA GLY A 57 -18.51 -12.49 6.44
C GLY A 57 -18.84 -12.16 7.89
N LEU A 58 -19.38 -10.96 8.15
CA LEU A 58 -19.82 -10.56 9.49
C LEU A 58 -20.97 -11.46 10.00
N ALA A 59 -21.94 -11.80 9.14
CA ALA A 59 -23.01 -12.73 9.51
C ALA A 59 -22.50 -14.13 9.89
N ALA A 60 -21.45 -14.63 9.22
CA ALA A 60 -20.82 -15.89 9.58
C ALA A 60 -20.13 -15.85 10.96
N MET A 61 -19.78 -14.65 11.45
CA MET A 61 -19.27 -14.42 12.81
C MET A 61 -20.40 -14.19 13.85
N GLY A 62 -21.67 -14.21 13.42
CA GLY A 62 -22.80 -13.84 14.26
C GLY A 62 -22.95 -12.32 14.48
N ARG A 63 -22.37 -11.52 13.58
CA ARG A 63 -22.34 -10.06 13.61
C ARG A 63 -23.03 -9.47 12.37
N SER A 64 -23.18 -8.16 12.36
CA SER A 64 -23.78 -7.41 11.25
C SER A 64 -22.98 -6.15 10.91
N VAL A 65 -23.26 -5.54 9.78
CA VAL A 65 -22.67 -4.25 9.40
C VAL A 65 -22.97 -3.17 10.44
N ALA A 66 -24.13 -3.23 11.13
CA ALA A 66 -24.50 -2.26 12.15
C ALA A 66 -23.60 -2.33 13.43
N ASP A 67 -22.88 -3.44 13.63
CA ASP A 67 -21.94 -3.59 14.76
C ASP A 67 -20.58 -2.91 14.47
N VAL A 68 -20.34 -2.47 13.23
CA VAL A 68 -19.09 -1.79 12.85
C VAL A 68 -19.15 -0.33 13.28
N GLY A 69 -18.35 0.04 14.27
CA GLY A 69 -18.21 1.41 14.74
C GLY A 69 -17.00 2.14 14.15
N HIS A 70 -16.01 1.39 13.68
CA HIS A 70 -14.76 1.99 13.18
C HIS A 70 -14.25 1.25 11.95
N VAL A 71 -13.77 2.04 10.97
CA VAL A 71 -13.00 1.60 9.80
C VAL A 71 -11.63 2.23 9.90
N VAL A 72 -10.59 1.43 9.90
CA VAL A 72 -9.20 1.89 9.96
C VAL A 72 -8.51 1.45 8.67
N VAL A 73 -7.83 2.39 8.01
CA VAL A 73 -7.24 2.13 6.69
C VAL A 73 -5.72 2.26 6.77
N THR A 74 -5.01 1.24 6.28
CA THR A 74 -3.55 1.25 6.24
C THR A 74 -3.03 2.29 5.27
N HIS A 75 -3.64 2.41 4.08
CA HIS A 75 -3.25 3.36 3.04
C HIS A 75 -4.37 3.60 2.00
N LEU A 76 -4.15 4.56 1.12
CA LEU A 76 -5.15 5.14 0.22
C LEU A 76 -5.57 4.27 -0.98
N HIS A 77 -4.94 3.13 -1.24
CA HIS A 77 -5.25 2.34 -2.43
C HIS A 77 -6.70 1.81 -2.39
N ALA A 78 -7.29 1.71 -3.57
CA ALA A 78 -8.70 1.41 -3.72
C ALA A 78 -9.11 0.04 -3.19
N ASP A 79 -8.20 -0.92 -3.20
CA ASP A 79 -8.41 -2.26 -2.66
C ASP A 79 -8.30 -2.35 -1.13
N HIS A 80 -7.90 -1.26 -0.47
CA HIS A 80 -7.90 -1.10 0.99
C HIS A 80 -8.96 -0.11 1.47
N LEU A 81 -9.00 1.10 0.86
CA LEU A 81 -9.92 2.18 1.24
C LEU A 81 -11.30 2.04 0.59
N GLY A 82 -11.40 1.38 -0.57
CA GLY A 82 -12.53 1.51 -1.48
C GLY A 82 -13.92 1.34 -0.85
N ALA A 83 -14.13 0.31 -0.04
CA ALA A 83 -15.41 0.05 0.59
C ALA A 83 -15.69 0.91 1.85
N ALA A 84 -14.73 1.74 2.31
CA ALA A 84 -14.87 2.51 3.55
C ALA A 84 -16.09 3.45 3.56
N SER A 85 -16.32 4.18 2.45
CA SER A 85 -17.47 5.08 2.34
C SER A 85 -18.82 4.33 2.34
N ALA A 86 -18.88 3.18 1.67
CA ALA A 86 -20.08 2.35 1.67
C ALA A 86 -20.36 1.77 3.06
N LEU A 87 -19.33 1.30 3.75
CA LEU A 87 -19.42 0.77 5.10
C LEU A 87 -19.84 1.88 6.10
N ARG A 88 -19.22 3.08 6.01
CA ARG A 88 -19.62 4.26 6.79
C ARG A 88 -21.11 4.58 6.61
N ARG A 89 -21.63 4.62 5.38
CA ARG A 89 -23.05 4.90 5.13
C ARG A 89 -23.97 3.85 5.72
N ALA A 90 -23.57 2.58 5.67
CA ALA A 90 -24.39 1.47 6.14
C ALA A 90 -24.40 1.30 7.66
N SER A 91 -23.30 1.63 8.34
CA SER A 91 -23.11 1.39 9.78
C SER A 91 -23.07 2.66 10.64
N GLY A 92 -22.75 3.82 10.05
CA GLY A 92 -22.40 5.03 10.80
C GLY A 92 -20.98 5.03 11.35
N ALA A 93 -20.12 4.07 10.94
CA ALA A 93 -18.74 3.95 11.41
C ALA A 93 -17.92 5.21 11.13
N GLN A 94 -16.99 5.53 12.03
CA GLN A 94 -15.95 6.52 11.79
C GLN A 94 -14.81 5.91 10.98
N VAL A 95 -14.29 6.64 9.98
CA VAL A 95 -13.15 6.23 9.18
C VAL A 95 -11.90 6.92 9.71
N ALA A 96 -10.84 6.14 9.95
CA ALA A 96 -9.54 6.62 10.42
C ALA A 96 -8.43 6.22 9.46
N MET A 97 -7.54 7.17 9.12
CA MET A 97 -6.35 6.94 8.31
C MET A 97 -5.29 8.02 8.56
N HIS A 98 -4.10 7.84 8.02
CA HIS A 98 -3.03 8.82 8.18
C HIS A 98 -3.31 10.12 7.41
N GLY A 99 -2.92 11.27 7.99
CA GLY A 99 -3.17 12.59 7.39
C GLY A 99 -2.52 12.78 6.01
N LEU A 100 -1.37 12.16 5.75
CA LEU A 100 -0.72 12.21 4.43
C LEU A 100 -1.50 11.45 3.35
N GLU A 101 -2.23 10.40 3.73
CA GLU A 101 -3.12 9.68 2.79
C GLU A 101 -4.32 10.55 2.41
N VAL A 102 -4.94 11.22 3.39
CA VAL A 102 -6.03 12.19 3.14
C VAL A 102 -5.56 13.32 2.24
N ARG A 103 -4.36 13.84 2.51
CA ARG A 103 -3.75 14.89 1.67
C ARG A 103 -3.53 14.39 0.24
N ALA A 104 -2.95 13.20 0.06
CA ALA A 104 -2.71 12.63 -1.26
C ALA A 104 -4.00 12.40 -2.06
N LEU A 105 -5.10 12.04 -1.39
CA LEU A 105 -6.42 11.92 -2.02
C LEU A 105 -6.96 13.27 -2.50
N ARG A 106 -6.73 14.36 -1.75
CA ARG A 106 -7.14 15.72 -2.12
C ARG A 106 -6.28 16.32 -3.23
N ASP A 107 -4.98 16.08 -3.17
CA ASP A 107 -4.00 16.67 -4.07
C ASP A 107 -3.79 15.83 -5.36
N GLU A 108 -4.61 14.79 -5.59
CA GLU A 108 -4.44 13.82 -6.69
C GLU A 108 -4.24 14.47 -8.07
N ALA A 109 -4.95 15.57 -8.36
CA ALA A 109 -4.82 16.26 -9.63
C ALA A 109 -3.43 16.90 -9.80
N ALA A 110 -2.91 17.55 -8.75
CA ALA A 110 -1.57 18.15 -8.76
C ALA A 110 -0.48 17.06 -8.83
N ASP A 111 -0.67 15.95 -8.11
CA ASP A 111 0.22 14.80 -8.19
C ASP A 111 0.24 14.16 -9.60
N ALA A 112 -0.90 14.15 -10.30
CA ALA A 112 -0.99 13.66 -11.67
C ALA A 112 -0.22 14.55 -12.65
N GLU A 113 -0.30 15.88 -12.49
CA GLU A 113 0.47 16.84 -13.30
C GLU A 113 1.98 16.69 -13.10
N HIS A 114 2.43 16.50 -11.86
CA HIS A 114 3.85 16.26 -11.57
C HIS A 114 4.34 14.97 -12.23
N ARG A 115 3.58 13.89 -12.11
CA ARG A 115 3.93 12.61 -12.75
C ARG A 115 3.96 12.71 -14.28
N ASP A 116 3.07 13.49 -14.87
CA ASP A 116 3.05 13.72 -16.32
C ASP A 116 4.29 14.50 -16.78
N ALA A 117 4.70 15.50 -16.00
CA ALA A 117 5.94 16.23 -16.24
C ALA A 117 7.17 15.32 -16.12
N ASP A 118 7.21 14.43 -15.12
CA ASP A 118 8.29 13.46 -14.96
C ASP A 118 8.39 12.52 -16.16
N VAL A 119 7.25 11.93 -16.58
CA VAL A 119 7.19 11.04 -17.77
C VAL A 119 7.77 11.71 -19.02
N ALA A 120 7.55 13.01 -19.19
CA ALA A 120 8.10 13.77 -20.33
C ALA A 120 9.63 13.84 -20.32
N THR A 121 10.27 13.68 -19.15
CA THR A 121 11.74 13.78 -19.00
C THR A 121 12.46 12.43 -19.04
N TRP A 122 11.73 11.31 -19.00
CA TRP A 122 12.33 9.96 -18.81
C TRP A 122 12.97 9.37 -20.06
N GLY A 123 12.80 10.00 -21.24
CA GLY A 123 13.34 9.50 -22.51
C GLY A 123 12.70 8.22 -23.02
N LEU A 124 11.40 8.06 -22.77
CA LEU A 124 10.60 6.96 -23.30
C LEU A 124 10.48 7.03 -24.83
N PRO A 125 10.48 5.90 -25.54
CA PRO A 125 10.01 5.84 -26.91
C PRO A 125 8.58 6.38 -27.03
N ASP A 126 8.31 7.20 -28.07
CA ASP A 126 7.00 7.85 -28.28
C ASP A 126 5.81 6.88 -28.21
N ALA A 127 5.99 5.68 -28.70
CA ALA A 127 4.95 4.62 -28.67
C ALA A 127 4.53 4.17 -27.26
N LEU A 128 5.38 4.35 -26.26
CA LEU A 128 5.12 3.92 -24.85
C LEU A 128 4.53 5.05 -23.99
N VAL A 129 4.75 6.30 -24.36
CA VAL A 129 4.32 7.48 -23.59
C VAL A 129 2.80 7.48 -23.30
N PRO A 130 1.91 7.27 -24.31
CA PRO A 130 0.46 7.29 -24.05
C PRO A 130 0.03 6.23 -23.02
N GLY A 131 0.59 5.02 -23.10
CA GLY A 131 0.27 3.93 -22.18
C GLY A 131 0.72 4.21 -20.74
N VAL A 132 1.92 4.80 -20.56
CA VAL A 132 2.44 5.17 -19.24
C VAL A 132 1.61 6.30 -18.63
N ARG A 133 1.30 7.35 -19.41
CA ARG A 133 0.44 8.46 -18.96
C ARG A 133 -0.96 8.00 -18.57
N ALA A 134 -1.59 7.19 -19.41
CA ALA A 134 -2.92 6.65 -19.11
C ALA A 134 -2.91 5.83 -17.82
N ALA A 135 -1.91 4.98 -17.61
CA ALA A 135 -1.79 4.14 -16.43
C ALA A 135 -1.54 4.94 -15.15
N TRP A 136 -0.73 5.98 -15.20
CA TRP A 136 -0.44 6.86 -14.08
C TRP A 136 -1.64 7.72 -13.69
N GLY A 137 -2.43 8.17 -14.68
CA GLY A 137 -3.67 8.94 -14.46
C GLY A 137 -4.86 8.10 -14.04
N THR A 138 -4.93 6.83 -14.45
CA THR A 138 -6.09 5.94 -14.21
C THR A 138 -5.89 4.98 -13.04
N GLY A 139 -4.64 4.65 -12.69
CA GLY A 139 -4.32 3.63 -11.68
C GLY A 139 -4.84 3.94 -10.27
N ARG A 140 -5.12 5.21 -9.97
CA ARG A 140 -5.69 5.64 -8.69
C ARG A 140 -7.21 5.77 -8.70
N ARG A 141 -7.83 6.10 -9.84
CA ARG A 141 -9.28 6.28 -9.94
C ARG A 141 -10.07 4.99 -10.02
N ILE A 142 -9.40 3.86 -10.30
CA ILE A 142 -10.09 2.57 -10.32
C ILE A 142 -10.51 2.23 -8.88
N GLY A 143 -11.79 2.39 -8.58
CA GLY A 143 -12.39 2.08 -7.28
C GLY A 143 -12.54 3.25 -6.30
N LEU A 144 -11.82 4.37 -6.47
CA LEU A 144 -12.01 5.56 -5.61
C LEU A 144 -13.29 6.35 -5.93
N GLY A 145 -13.97 6.06 -7.03
CA GLY A 145 -15.21 6.74 -7.42
C GLY A 145 -16.35 6.68 -6.39
N ALA A 146 -16.27 5.76 -5.43
CA ALA A 146 -17.20 5.65 -4.30
C ALA A 146 -16.66 6.25 -3.00
N THR A 147 -15.42 6.77 -2.98
CA THR A 147 -14.82 7.39 -1.80
C THR A 147 -15.22 8.87 -1.74
N GLU A 148 -15.90 9.25 -0.66
CA GLU A 148 -16.49 10.57 -0.48
C GLU A 148 -15.79 11.37 0.62
N GLU A 149 -15.74 12.70 0.44
CA GLU A 149 -15.29 13.62 1.49
C GLU A 149 -16.29 13.66 2.68
N PRO A 150 -15.82 13.74 3.92
CA PRO A 150 -14.42 13.64 4.31
C PRO A 150 -13.90 12.22 4.15
N PHE A 151 -12.71 12.03 3.59
CA PHE A 151 -12.11 10.70 3.40
C PHE A 151 -11.81 10.00 4.74
N ALA A 152 -11.57 10.77 5.79
CA ALA A 152 -11.43 10.29 7.17
C ALA A 152 -12.07 11.24 8.16
N ASP A 153 -12.64 10.68 9.24
CA ASP A 153 -13.17 11.40 10.40
C ASP A 153 -12.09 11.61 11.46
N VAL A 154 -11.13 10.66 11.53
CA VAL A 154 -10.02 10.66 12.48
C VAL A 154 -8.70 10.55 11.71
N LEU A 155 -7.76 11.43 12.02
CA LEU A 155 -6.40 11.36 11.50
C LEU A 155 -5.52 10.61 12.50
N LEU A 156 -4.87 9.55 12.02
CA LEU A 156 -3.92 8.75 12.80
C LEU A 156 -2.49 9.19 12.53
N GLY A 157 -1.68 9.17 13.58
CA GLY A 157 -0.23 9.33 13.52
C GLY A 157 0.51 8.15 14.14
N ASP A 158 1.85 8.24 14.14
CA ASP A 158 2.72 7.23 14.75
C ASP A 158 2.47 7.10 16.25
N GLY A 159 2.24 5.88 16.73
CA GLY A 159 2.00 5.56 18.13
C GLY A 159 0.55 5.74 18.60
N ASP A 160 -0.34 6.29 17.79
CA ASP A 160 -1.76 6.41 18.14
C ASP A 160 -2.39 5.05 18.41
N VAL A 161 -3.33 5.03 19.36
CA VAL A 161 -4.05 3.80 19.72
C VAL A 161 -5.39 3.77 18.97
N LEU A 162 -5.67 2.63 18.32
CA LEU A 162 -6.93 2.42 17.61
C LEU A 162 -8.11 2.31 18.60
N PRO A 163 -9.31 2.69 18.17
CA PRO A 163 -10.51 2.64 19.01
C PRO A 163 -11.07 1.20 19.12
N VAL A 164 -10.31 0.29 19.73
CA VAL A 164 -10.73 -1.09 20.00
C VAL A 164 -10.79 -1.25 21.52
N ALA A 165 -12.00 -1.21 22.09
CA ALA A 165 -12.18 -1.25 23.54
C ALA A 165 -11.51 -2.50 24.17
N GLY A 166 -10.74 -2.28 25.24
CA GLY A 166 -10.04 -3.35 25.95
C GLY A 166 -8.79 -3.91 25.25
N ARG A 167 -8.35 -3.31 24.13
CA ARG A 167 -7.12 -3.70 23.41
C ARG A 167 -6.21 -2.49 23.18
N SER A 168 -4.89 -2.72 23.16
CA SER A 168 -3.90 -1.68 22.86
C SER A 168 -3.31 -1.89 21.46
N VAL A 169 -4.13 -1.68 20.43
CA VAL A 169 -3.67 -1.75 19.04
C VAL A 169 -3.07 -0.40 18.65
N ARG A 170 -1.79 -0.36 18.30
CA ARG A 170 -1.07 0.88 18.00
C ARG A 170 -0.76 1.03 16.53
N ALA A 171 -0.94 2.24 16.02
CA ALA A 171 -0.48 2.62 14.69
C ALA A 171 1.05 2.78 14.69
N LEU A 172 1.69 2.27 13.67
CA LEU A 172 3.10 2.44 13.36
C LEU A 172 3.19 3.06 11.96
N TRP A 173 3.68 4.30 11.87
CA TRP A 173 3.85 4.95 10.58
C TRP A 173 5.01 4.31 9.83
N THR A 174 4.72 3.75 8.66
CA THR A 174 5.64 2.99 7.81
C THR A 174 5.61 3.52 6.37
N PRO A 175 6.10 4.75 6.14
CA PRO A 175 6.11 5.35 4.81
C PRO A 175 6.98 4.56 3.84
N GLY A 176 6.71 4.73 2.54
CA GLY A 176 7.48 4.14 1.45
C GLY A 176 6.59 3.55 0.37
N HIS A 177 5.70 2.60 0.68
CA HIS A 177 4.69 2.13 -0.27
C HIS A 177 3.76 3.28 -0.68
N THR A 178 3.17 3.94 0.30
CA THR A 178 2.58 5.29 0.20
C THR A 178 3.17 6.19 1.27
N ALA A 179 2.96 7.50 1.19
CA ALA A 179 3.54 8.46 2.12
C ALA A 179 3.00 8.34 3.55
N GLY A 180 1.73 7.98 3.68
CA GLY A 180 1.05 7.87 4.98
C GLY A 180 0.75 6.44 5.39
N HIS A 181 1.37 5.44 4.78
CA HIS A 181 1.12 4.03 5.11
C HIS A 181 1.27 3.77 6.61
N LEU A 182 0.32 3.03 7.19
CA LEU A 182 0.33 2.58 8.58
C LEU A 182 0.33 1.06 8.67
N CYS A 183 1.21 0.51 9.50
CA CYS A 183 1.03 -0.81 10.09
C CYS A 183 0.29 -0.66 11.43
N PHE A 184 -0.30 -1.76 11.93
CA PHE A 184 -0.94 -1.75 13.25
C PHE A 184 -0.40 -2.91 14.08
N VAL A 185 -0.08 -2.65 15.34
CA VAL A 185 0.52 -3.62 16.26
C VAL A 185 -0.45 -3.93 17.39
N ASP A 186 -0.84 -5.17 17.53
CA ASP A 186 -1.51 -5.71 18.70
C ASP A 186 -0.56 -6.65 19.44
N GLN A 187 0.23 -6.07 20.34
CA GLN A 187 1.26 -6.80 21.07
C GLN A 187 0.67 -7.89 21.94
N ASP A 188 -0.47 -7.64 22.58
CA ASP A 188 -1.11 -8.59 23.49
C ASP A 188 -1.69 -9.80 22.76
N ALA A 189 -2.23 -9.60 21.55
CA ALA A 189 -2.70 -10.68 20.68
C ALA A 189 -1.57 -11.34 19.88
N GLY A 190 -0.36 -10.78 19.88
CA GLY A 190 0.77 -11.27 19.11
C GLY A 190 0.59 -11.08 17.60
N LEU A 191 -0.03 -9.99 17.15
CA LEU A 191 -0.36 -9.71 15.74
C LEU A 191 0.26 -8.40 15.25
N LEU A 192 0.72 -8.42 14.00
CA LEU A 192 1.20 -7.25 13.26
C LEU A 192 0.47 -7.16 11.92
N PHE A 193 -0.39 -6.16 11.77
CA PHE A 193 -1.10 -5.86 10.51
C PHE A 193 -0.22 -4.96 9.65
N THR A 194 0.25 -5.47 8.51
CA THR A 194 1.26 -4.79 7.69
C THR A 194 0.72 -4.11 6.45
N GLY A 195 -0.58 -4.22 6.16
CA GLY A 195 -1.11 -3.72 4.88
C GLY A 195 -0.20 -4.19 3.73
N ASP A 196 0.21 -3.24 2.89
CA ASP A 196 1.11 -3.50 1.76
C ASP A 196 2.58 -3.15 2.03
N HIS A 197 2.94 -2.84 3.28
CA HIS A 197 4.34 -2.59 3.63
C HIS A 197 5.19 -3.86 3.57
N VAL A 198 4.66 -4.99 4.09
CA VAL A 198 5.32 -6.30 4.02
C VAL A 198 4.33 -7.37 3.59
N LEU A 199 4.53 -7.92 2.40
CA LEU A 199 3.75 -9.03 1.83
C LEU A 199 4.58 -10.32 1.84
N PRO A 200 3.95 -11.52 1.94
CA PRO A 200 4.71 -12.77 2.13
C PRO A 200 5.61 -13.12 0.94
N ARG A 201 5.18 -12.91 -0.29
CA ARG A 201 5.95 -13.24 -1.52
C ARG A 201 6.17 -12.05 -2.43
N ILE A 202 5.15 -11.22 -2.63
CA ILE A 202 5.23 -10.06 -3.51
C ILE A 202 6.16 -9.00 -2.89
N ASN A 203 6.99 -8.38 -3.73
CA ASN A 203 7.75 -7.21 -3.32
C ASN A 203 6.89 -5.96 -3.57
N PRO A 204 6.48 -5.22 -2.54
CA PRO A 204 5.60 -4.06 -2.69
C PRO A 204 6.14 -3.01 -3.65
N GLY A 205 5.27 -2.34 -4.39
CA GLY A 205 5.63 -1.13 -5.12
C GLY A 205 5.99 0.00 -4.13
N ILE A 206 6.84 0.93 -4.54
CA ILE A 206 7.30 2.05 -3.72
C ILE A 206 6.87 3.37 -4.36
N GLY A 207 6.49 4.36 -3.54
CA GLY A 207 6.09 5.69 -4.00
C GLY A 207 4.78 5.69 -4.78
N LEU A 208 3.85 4.81 -4.43
CA LEU A 208 2.58 4.66 -5.13
C LEU A 208 1.47 5.57 -4.57
N GLY A 209 1.78 6.53 -3.71
CA GLY A 209 0.78 7.44 -3.19
C GLY A 209 1.30 8.52 -2.26
N GLY A 210 0.98 9.79 -2.59
CA GLY A 210 1.42 10.95 -1.85
C GLY A 210 2.93 11.20 -1.93
N GLN A 211 3.35 12.25 -1.25
CA GLN A 211 4.76 12.63 -1.18
C GLN A 211 5.17 12.84 0.28
N THR A 212 6.37 12.40 0.62
CA THR A 212 7.10 12.77 1.83
C THR A 212 8.13 13.84 1.46
N ALA A 213 8.81 14.41 2.45
CA ALA A 213 9.93 15.33 2.21
C ALA A 213 11.21 14.60 1.77
N SER A 214 11.23 13.28 1.83
CA SER A 214 12.36 12.39 1.58
C SER A 214 12.11 11.49 0.37
N ASN A 215 13.10 10.69 0.02
CA ASN A 215 12.99 9.67 -1.01
C ASN A 215 12.11 8.51 -0.52
N PRO A 216 11.02 8.12 -1.24
CA PRO A 216 10.14 7.03 -0.80
C PRO A 216 10.85 5.67 -0.60
N LEU A 217 11.93 5.41 -1.33
CA LEU A 217 12.72 4.19 -1.14
C LEU A 217 13.54 4.25 0.15
N ALA A 218 14.11 5.40 0.50
CA ALA A 218 14.79 5.59 1.79
C ALA A 218 13.79 5.41 2.93
N ASP A 219 12.64 6.08 2.85
CA ASP A 219 11.54 5.93 3.83
C ASP A 219 11.13 4.46 4.01
N TYR A 220 11.02 3.71 2.90
CA TYR A 220 10.66 2.29 2.95
C TYR A 220 11.72 1.45 3.68
N LEU A 221 12.99 1.68 3.40
CA LEU A 221 14.10 0.96 4.05
C LEU A 221 14.14 1.25 5.55
N ASP A 222 14.03 2.53 5.93
CA ASP A 222 13.95 2.93 7.34
C ASP A 222 12.72 2.33 8.04
N SER A 223 11.59 2.24 7.33
CA SER A 223 10.36 1.63 7.84
C SER A 223 10.49 0.13 8.04
N LEU A 224 11.25 -0.58 7.18
CA LEU A 224 11.54 -2.01 7.37
C LEU A 224 12.36 -2.26 8.64
N ASP A 225 13.36 -1.41 8.92
CA ASP A 225 14.20 -1.52 10.13
C ASP A 225 13.39 -1.27 11.41
N ARG A 226 12.34 -0.44 11.35
CA ARG A 226 11.41 -0.21 12.47
C ARG A 226 10.60 -1.44 12.87
N LEU A 227 10.59 -2.50 12.06
CA LEU A 227 9.86 -3.74 12.35
C LEU A 227 10.64 -4.71 13.26
N ASP A 228 11.95 -4.51 13.47
CA ASP A 228 12.78 -5.40 14.30
C ASP A 228 12.23 -5.63 15.73
N PRO A 229 11.65 -4.64 16.45
CA PRO A 229 11.06 -4.84 17.76
C PRO A 229 9.84 -5.78 17.77
N TYR A 230 9.25 -6.07 16.63
CA TYR A 230 8.04 -6.90 16.49
C TYR A 230 8.34 -8.32 16.00
N ALA A 231 9.58 -8.77 16.17
CA ALA A 231 10.00 -10.14 15.94
C ALA A 231 9.09 -11.13 16.69
N GLY A 232 8.71 -12.22 16.02
CA GLY A 232 7.89 -13.28 16.60
C GLY A 232 6.37 -13.00 16.61
N LEU A 233 5.91 -11.81 16.22
CA LEU A 233 4.49 -11.58 16.00
C LEU A 233 4.05 -12.27 14.69
N GLU A 234 2.80 -12.75 14.66
CA GLU A 234 2.19 -13.23 13.42
C GLU A 234 1.83 -12.04 12.54
N VAL A 235 2.28 -12.10 11.27
CA VAL A 235 2.07 -11.05 10.28
C VAL A 235 0.74 -11.24 9.58
N CYS A 236 -0.06 -10.18 9.59
CA CYS A 236 -1.37 -10.04 8.98
C CYS A 236 -1.27 -9.05 7.80
N PRO A 237 -0.86 -9.49 6.59
CA PRO A 237 -0.65 -8.60 5.44
C PRO A 237 -1.96 -8.24 4.76
N GLY A 238 -1.93 -7.22 3.86
CA GLY A 238 -3.07 -6.84 3.05
C GLY A 238 -3.45 -7.89 1.99
N HIS A 239 -2.49 -8.71 1.56
CA HIS A 239 -2.69 -9.70 0.49
C HIS A 239 -2.02 -11.03 0.76
N GLU A 240 -2.38 -12.04 -0.05
CA GLU A 240 -1.86 -13.40 -0.10
C GLU A 240 -2.24 -14.22 1.15
N TYR A 241 -1.41 -14.31 2.18
CA TYR A 241 -1.65 -15.14 3.37
C TYR A 241 -0.88 -14.62 4.58
N ARG A 242 -1.37 -14.91 5.78
CA ARG A 242 -0.70 -14.62 7.05
C ARG A 242 0.51 -15.53 7.23
N PHE A 243 1.54 -15.03 7.89
CA PHE A 243 2.78 -15.77 8.09
C PHE A 243 3.42 -15.44 9.46
N GLY A 244 4.45 -16.18 9.80
CA GLY A 244 5.16 -15.98 11.06
C GLY A 244 5.98 -14.68 11.05
N ASP A 245 7.11 -14.69 11.70
CA ASP A 245 7.99 -13.54 11.97
C ASP A 245 8.23 -12.56 10.78
N VAL A 246 8.01 -11.28 11.02
CA VAL A 246 8.18 -10.20 10.02
C VAL A 246 9.66 -9.97 9.66
N VAL A 247 10.57 -10.14 10.61
CA VAL A 247 11.98 -9.71 10.48
C VAL A 247 12.73 -10.42 9.34
N PRO A 248 12.64 -11.75 9.16
CA PRO A 248 13.28 -12.40 8.01
C PRO A 248 12.79 -11.86 6.67
N ARG A 249 11.48 -11.58 6.57
CA ARG A 249 10.88 -11.06 5.33
C ARG A 249 11.27 -9.59 5.09
N ALA A 250 11.26 -8.74 6.12
CA ALA A 250 11.73 -7.35 6.04
C ALA A 250 13.17 -7.28 5.55
N ARG A 251 14.06 -8.11 6.10
CA ARG A 251 15.46 -8.20 5.66
C ARG A 251 15.59 -8.67 4.21
N ALA A 252 14.79 -9.64 3.78
CA ALA A 252 14.80 -10.10 2.39
C ALA A 252 14.33 -8.98 1.43
N LEU A 253 13.34 -8.17 1.82
CA LEU A 253 12.89 -7.00 1.07
C LEU A 253 13.98 -5.93 0.99
N ALA A 254 14.63 -5.60 2.11
CA ALA A 254 15.73 -4.64 2.14
C ALA A 254 16.91 -5.10 1.25
N GLN A 255 17.28 -6.39 1.33
CA GLN A 255 18.31 -6.97 0.46
C GLN A 255 17.93 -6.86 -1.01
N HIS A 256 16.69 -7.18 -1.38
CA HIS A 256 16.20 -7.03 -2.75
C HIS A 256 16.33 -5.59 -3.25
N ARG A 257 16.01 -4.59 -2.42
CA ARG A 257 16.19 -3.17 -2.77
C ARG A 257 17.66 -2.80 -2.92
N ALA A 258 18.53 -3.25 -2.02
CA ALA A 258 19.98 -3.02 -2.12
C ALA A 258 20.58 -3.64 -3.40
N GLU A 259 20.13 -4.84 -3.80
CA GLU A 259 20.52 -5.44 -5.08
C GLU A 259 20.06 -4.60 -6.27
N ARG A 260 18.84 -4.10 -6.24
CA ARG A 260 18.31 -3.20 -7.27
C ARG A 260 19.13 -1.91 -7.36
N THR A 261 19.49 -1.31 -6.21
CA THR A 261 20.35 -0.12 -6.18
C THR A 261 21.71 -0.37 -6.84
N ARG A 262 22.33 -1.53 -6.58
CA ARG A 262 23.58 -1.92 -7.25
C ARG A 262 23.43 -2.08 -8.76
N HIS A 263 22.33 -2.65 -9.23
CA HIS A 263 22.06 -2.75 -10.67
C HIS A 263 21.86 -1.38 -11.32
N VAL A 264 21.16 -0.45 -10.64
CA VAL A 264 21.01 0.93 -11.14
C VAL A 264 22.34 1.65 -11.20
N ALA A 265 23.20 1.52 -10.16
CA ALA A 265 24.54 2.08 -10.17
C ALA A 265 25.37 1.56 -11.35
N ALA A 266 25.41 0.24 -11.55
CA ALA A 266 26.12 -0.37 -12.68
C ALA A 266 25.56 0.04 -14.04
N ALA A 267 24.23 0.28 -14.14
CA ALA A 267 23.63 0.79 -15.36
C ALA A 267 24.05 2.24 -15.65
N LEU A 268 24.11 3.11 -14.63
CA LEU A 268 24.63 4.48 -14.76
C LEU A 268 26.08 4.49 -15.24
N ASP A 269 26.93 3.65 -14.64
CA ASP A 269 28.36 3.56 -15.00
C ASP A 269 28.60 3.06 -16.45
N ALA A 270 27.59 2.46 -17.07
CA ALA A 270 27.71 1.89 -18.42
C ALA A 270 27.35 2.88 -19.56
N PHE A 271 26.93 4.09 -19.23
CA PHE A 271 26.52 5.11 -20.20
C PHE A 271 27.20 6.45 -19.94
N ASP A 272 27.25 7.27 -20.97
CA ASP A 272 27.58 8.70 -20.86
C ASP A 272 26.25 9.49 -20.96
N ALA A 273 25.84 10.08 -19.83
CA ALA A 273 24.59 10.85 -19.70
C ALA A 273 23.31 10.11 -20.21
N PRO A 274 22.94 8.97 -19.61
CA PRO A 274 21.75 8.22 -20.03
C PRO A 274 20.45 8.94 -19.70
N THR A 275 19.38 8.61 -20.42
CA THR A 275 18.02 8.88 -19.95
C THR A 275 17.61 7.87 -18.88
N LEU A 276 16.56 8.18 -18.11
CA LEU A 276 16.05 7.23 -17.09
C LEU A 276 15.60 5.90 -17.72
N PHE A 277 15.00 5.94 -18.91
CA PHE A 277 14.58 4.75 -19.63
C PHE A 277 15.78 3.88 -20.06
N GLU A 278 16.89 4.50 -20.49
CA GLU A 278 18.12 3.77 -20.82
C GLU A 278 18.72 3.09 -19.60
N VAL A 279 18.76 3.77 -18.43
CA VAL A 279 19.17 3.16 -17.15
C VAL A 279 18.28 1.98 -16.81
N ALA A 280 16.96 2.18 -16.79
CA ALA A 280 15.99 1.15 -16.46
C ALA A 280 16.06 -0.05 -17.41
N SER A 281 16.42 0.17 -18.69
CA SER A 281 16.58 -0.91 -19.69
C SER A 281 17.70 -1.90 -19.38
N ARG A 282 18.64 -1.53 -18.52
CA ARG A 282 19.73 -2.40 -18.06
C ARG A 282 19.51 -3.02 -16.69
N VAL A 283 18.49 -2.58 -15.99
CA VAL A 283 18.13 -3.16 -14.68
C VAL A 283 17.39 -4.47 -14.91
N PRO A 284 17.77 -5.57 -14.25
CA PRO A 284 17.11 -6.88 -14.43
C PRO A 284 15.73 -6.91 -13.74
N PHE A 285 14.70 -6.45 -14.42
CA PHE A 285 13.33 -6.65 -14.05
C PHE A 285 12.82 -8.03 -14.48
N SER A 286 11.88 -8.60 -13.73
CA SER A 286 11.21 -9.86 -14.14
C SER A 286 10.55 -9.70 -15.49
N GLY A 287 10.89 -10.56 -16.44
CA GLY A 287 10.45 -10.48 -17.84
C GLY A 287 11.13 -9.40 -18.67
N GLY A 288 11.98 -8.54 -18.06
CA GLY A 288 12.64 -7.41 -18.72
C GLY A 288 11.71 -6.21 -18.95
N ILE A 289 12.27 -5.00 -18.96
CA ILE A 289 11.48 -3.76 -19.10
C ILE A 289 10.77 -3.68 -20.45
N GLY A 290 11.32 -4.27 -21.49
CA GLY A 290 10.73 -4.30 -22.83
C GLY A 290 9.41 -5.06 -22.94
N SER A 291 9.08 -5.91 -21.96
CA SER A 291 7.80 -6.61 -21.89
C SER A 291 6.75 -5.84 -21.06
N MET A 292 7.16 -4.78 -20.39
CA MET A 292 6.29 -4.00 -19.51
C MET A 292 5.53 -2.92 -20.28
N THR A 293 4.29 -2.72 -19.90
CA THR A 293 3.43 -1.65 -20.44
C THR A 293 2.63 -1.00 -19.32
N GLY A 294 2.05 0.16 -19.60
CA GLY A 294 1.13 0.82 -18.69
C GLY A 294 1.71 1.00 -17.27
N PHE A 295 0.96 0.60 -16.27
CA PHE A 295 1.30 0.77 -14.85
C PHE A 295 2.61 0.08 -14.44
N LEU A 296 2.89 -1.12 -14.94
CA LEU A 296 4.13 -1.84 -14.60
C LEU A 296 5.36 -1.09 -15.10
N LEU A 297 5.31 -0.55 -16.33
CA LEU A 297 6.40 0.25 -16.89
C LEU A 297 6.56 1.56 -16.10
N ALA A 298 5.47 2.27 -15.82
CA ALA A 298 5.49 3.49 -15.03
C ALA A 298 6.12 3.26 -13.64
N SER A 299 5.68 2.22 -12.93
CA SER A 299 6.22 1.84 -11.62
C SER A 299 7.70 1.47 -11.68
N ALA A 300 8.13 0.73 -12.71
CA ALA A 300 9.55 0.36 -12.88
C ALA A 300 10.43 1.60 -13.08
N LEU A 301 9.98 2.57 -13.88
CA LEU A 301 10.69 3.82 -14.13
C LEU A 301 10.75 4.71 -12.89
N THR A 302 9.62 4.89 -12.21
CA THR A 302 9.56 5.66 -10.96
C THR A 302 10.48 5.06 -9.89
N GLN A 303 10.44 3.74 -9.71
CA GLN A 303 11.34 3.08 -8.76
C GLN A 303 12.81 3.19 -9.19
N THR A 304 13.12 3.17 -10.50
CA THR A 304 14.48 3.44 -10.98
C THR A 304 14.92 4.86 -10.62
N ALA A 305 14.05 5.87 -10.78
CA ALA A 305 14.33 7.24 -10.38
C ALA A 305 14.63 7.34 -8.87
N PHE A 306 13.87 6.65 -8.01
CA PHE A 306 14.16 6.62 -6.57
C PHE A 306 15.51 5.99 -6.24
N HIS A 307 15.94 4.96 -6.97
CA HIS A 307 17.27 4.38 -6.80
C HIS A 307 18.39 5.33 -7.26
N VAL A 308 18.19 6.05 -8.36
CA VAL A 308 19.13 7.07 -8.85
C VAL A 308 19.28 8.19 -7.83
N ASP A 309 18.17 8.67 -7.27
CA ASP A 309 18.15 9.71 -6.25
C ASP A 309 18.81 9.24 -4.94
N LEU A 310 18.50 8.02 -4.49
CA LEU A 310 19.12 7.40 -3.31
C LEU A 310 20.66 7.29 -3.43
N LEU A 311 21.17 7.13 -4.66
CA LEU A 311 22.60 7.12 -4.95
C LEU A 311 23.21 8.55 -4.98
N GLY A 312 22.40 9.61 -4.95
CA GLY A 312 22.81 11.00 -5.13
C GLY A 312 23.32 11.29 -6.55
N ARG A 313 22.86 10.55 -7.57
CA ARG A 313 23.36 10.58 -8.94
C ARG A 313 22.32 11.12 -9.95
N SER A 314 21.35 11.90 -9.49
CA SER A 314 20.28 12.42 -10.33
C SER A 314 20.80 13.35 -11.44
N ASP A 315 21.91 14.06 -11.20
CA ASP A 315 22.54 14.95 -12.17
C ASP A 315 23.20 14.20 -13.36
N GLU A 316 23.44 12.90 -13.21
CA GLU A 316 24.02 12.07 -14.27
C GLU A 316 22.95 11.60 -15.29
N VAL A 317 21.68 11.71 -14.95
CA VAL A 317 20.56 11.31 -15.81
C VAL A 317 20.10 12.50 -16.65
N ARG A 318 20.21 12.34 -17.96
CA ARG A 318 19.79 13.36 -18.93
C ARG A 318 18.26 13.42 -19.01
N ARG A 319 17.70 14.62 -18.90
CA ARG A 319 16.30 14.89 -19.26
C ARG A 319 16.15 14.88 -20.78
N ALA A 320 15.17 14.12 -21.29
CA ALA A 320 14.93 14.00 -22.71
C ALA A 320 13.95 15.06 -23.22
#